data_1960f257104f5dadb2d849fc4812bdf8
#
_entry.id   1960f257104f5dadb2d849fc4812bdf8
#
_cell.length_a   1.000
_cell.length_b   1.000
_cell.length_c   1.000
_cell.angle_alpha   90.00
_cell.angle_beta   90.00
_cell.angle_gamma   90.00
#
_symmetry.space_group_name_H-M   'P 1'
#
loop_
_entity.id
_entity.type
_entity.pdbx_description
1 polymer ?
#
loop_
_entity_poly.entity_id
_entity_poly.type
_entity_poly.pdbx_seq_one_letter_code
_entity_poly.pdbx_strand_id
1 'polypeptide(L)'
;MKHTLTKTLKVLDRHKWSILEAPAGLDWFTSDDPVICLNFRSDSNYDFNGGWNRQHGNILFPLSPRHLMITEIGAGPYPKKVPSRYQARLFRHIIAEHSHRRIYASAEDSKIPELKPRAVDAVAFRNERRLWEAWYRDQSKAEQSL
;
A
#
# COMPACT_ATOMS: atom_id res chain seq x y z
N MET A 1 12.43 -3.60 23.97
CA MET A 1 11.29 -3.93 23.10
C MET A 1 9.95 -3.32 23.54
N LYS A 2 9.52 -3.38 24.81
CA LYS A 2 8.27 -2.78 25.30
C LYS A 2 8.14 -1.27 25.04
N HIS A 3 9.21 -0.50 25.12
CA HIS A 3 9.20 0.98 24.99
C HIS A 3 8.89 1.46 23.56
N THR A 4 9.33 0.72 22.53
CA THR A 4 9.10 1.08 21.12
C THR A 4 7.64 0.84 20.72
N LEU A 5 7.07 -0.29 21.14
CA LEU A 5 5.65 -0.61 20.92
C LEU A 5 4.71 0.45 21.53
N THR A 6 5.01 0.91 22.76
CA THR A 6 4.19 1.91 23.42
C THR A 6 4.22 3.28 22.70
N LYS A 7 5.35 3.67 22.13
CA LYS A 7 5.46 4.90 21.32
C LYS A 7 4.66 4.79 20.02
N THR A 8 4.80 3.67 19.33
CA THR A 8 4.08 3.41 18.06
C THR A 8 2.56 3.39 18.29
N LEU A 9 2.08 2.72 19.34
CA LEU A 9 0.66 2.70 19.69
C LEU A 9 0.11 4.11 19.95
N LYS A 10 0.83 4.95 20.68
CA LYS A 10 0.43 6.35 20.93
C LYS A 10 0.36 7.18 19.66
N VAL A 11 1.18 6.88 18.67
CA VAL A 11 1.11 7.53 17.36
C VAL A 11 -0.12 7.07 16.60
N LEU A 12 -0.36 5.76 16.54
CA LEU A 12 -1.51 5.17 15.84
C LEU A 12 -2.85 5.60 16.45
N ASP A 13 -2.92 5.80 17.77
CA ASP A 13 -4.11 6.29 18.46
C ASP A 13 -4.52 7.72 18.05
N ARG A 14 -3.58 8.49 17.51
CA ARG A 14 -3.84 9.85 17.01
C ARG A 14 -4.42 9.87 15.60
N HIS A 15 -4.36 8.75 14.87
CA HIS A 15 -4.90 8.64 13.54
C HIS A 15 -6.41 8.51 13.55
N LYS A 16 -7.09 9.27 12.71
CA LYS A 16 -8.50 9.06 12.41
C LYS A 16 -8.60 8.08 11.25
N TRP A 17 -9.18 6.93 11.52
CA TRP A 17 -9.27 5.80 10.61
C TRP A 17 -10.61 5.83 9.86
N SER A 18 -10.55 5.62 8.56
CA SER A 18 -11.74 5.49 7.72
C SER A 18 -11.56 4.29 6.78
N ILE A 19 -12.62 3.51 6.63
CA ILE A 19 -12.68 2.44 5.66
C ILE A 19 -13.55 2.89 4.49
N LEU A 20 -12.96 2.97 3.32
CA LEU A 20 -13.63 3.35 2.08
C LEU A 20 -14.05 2.10 1.32
N GLU A 21 -15.29 2.07 0.88
CA GLU A 21 -15.80 1.04 -0.04
C GLU A 21 -15.49 1.42 -1.48
N ALA A 22 -15.10 0.45 -2.29
CA ALA A 22 -14.89 0.68 -3.70
C ALA A 22 -16.19 1.06 -4.41
N PRO A 23 -16.20 2.09 -5.28
CA PRO A 23 -17.36 2.39 -6.11
C PRO A 23 -17.76 1.20 -6.99
N ALA A 24 -19.02 1.15 -7.38
CA ALA A 24 -19.52 0.07 -8.27
C ALA A 24 -18.70 -0.01 -9.56
N GLY A 25 -18.28 -1.22 -9.93
CA GLY A 25 -17.46 -1.49 -11.11
C GLY A 25 -15.99 -1.06 -10.99
N LEU A 26 -15.51 -0.83 -9.77
CA LEU A 26 -14.11 -0.65 -9.44
C LEU A 26 -13.76 -1.54 -8.26
N ASP A 27 -12.59 -2.18 -8.31
CA ASP A 27 -12.01 -2.89 -7.19
C ASP A 27 -10.69 -2.24 -6.79
N TRP A 28 -10.36 -2.30 -5.51
CA TRP A 28 -9.02 -1.99 -5.05
C TRP A 28 -8.10 -3.16 -5.40
N PHE A 29 -6.88 -2.85 -5.70
CA PHE A 29 -5.79 -3.82 -5.78
C PHE A 29 -4.75 -3.49 -4.70
N THR A 30 -3.85 -4.40 -4.43
CA THR A 30 -2.72 -4.19 -3.52
C THR A 30 -1.40 -4.38 -4.26
N SER A 31 -0.29 -4.16 -3.57
CA SER A 31 1.04 -4.28 -4.15
C SER A 31 1.98 -5.01 -3.20
N ASP A 32 3.21 -5.19 -3.64
CA ASP A 32 4.31 -5.73 -2.84
C ASP A 32 4.80 -4.74 -1.74
N ASP A 33 4.34 -3.48 -1.79
CA ASP A 33 4.48 -2.50 -0.71
C ASP A 33 3.11 -1.87 -0.40
N PRO A 34 2.27 -2.55 0.42
CA PRO A 34 0.86 -2.20 0.55
C PRO A 34 0.58 -1.05 1.52
N VAL A 35 1.52 -0.70 2.40
CA VAL A 35 1.34 0.35 3.41
C VAL A 35 1.97 1.64 2.93
N ILE A 36 1.14 2.52 2.41
CA ILE A 36 1.59 3.73 1.73
C ILE A 36 1.53 4.91 2.70
N CYS A 37 2.68 5.45 3.06
CA CYS A 37 2.78 6.67 3.86
C CYS A 37 2.89 7.88 2.93
N LEU A 38 1.86 8.70 2.89
CA LEU A 38 1.69 9.82 1.99
C LEU A 38 1.77 11.17 2.71
N ASN A 39 2.33 12.17 2.05
CA ASN A 39 2.00 13.56 2.28
C ASN A 39 1.06 14.02 1.16
N PHE A 40 -0.23 14.00 1.39
CA PHE A 40 -1.21 14.40 0.39
C PHE A 40 -1.60 15.88 0.59
N ARG A 41 -1.38 16.71 -0.40
CA ARG A 41 -1.77 18.13 -0.40
C ARG A 41 -2.87 18.42 -1.42
N SER A 42 -2.77 17.79 -2.58
CA SER A 42 -3.79 17.83 -3.64
C SER A 42 -3.55 16.68 -4.61
N ASP A 43 -4.46 16.48 -5.54
CA ASP A 43 -4.43 15.39 -6.53
C ASP A 43 -3.18 15.41 -7.43
N SER A 44 -2.56 16.58 -7.60
CA SER A 44 -1.32 16.77 -8.36
C SER A 44 -0.11 17.12 -7.48
N ASN A 45 -0.28 17.13 -6.16
CA ASN A 45 0.78 17.50 -5.22
C ASN A 45 0.75 16.57 -4.00
N TYR A 46 1.43 15.45 -4.12
CA TYR A 46 1.67 14.50 -3.05
C TYR A 46 3.07 13.91 -3.20
N ASP A 47 3.59 13.33 -2.13
CA ASP A 47 4.83 12.58 -2.12
C ASP A 47 4.76 11.39 -1.15
N PHE A 48 5.64 10.42 -1.34
CA PHE A 48 5.73 9.19 -0.53
C PHE A 48 6.68 9.32 0.66
N ASN A 49 7.07 10.54 1.05
CA ASN A 49 7.90 10.81 2.22
C ASN A 49 7.06 11.08 3.47
N GLY A 50 5.82 10.62 3.49
CA GLY A 50 4.96 10.64 4.65
C GLY A 50 5.53 9.80 5.79
N GLY A 51 5.06 10.02 6.97
CA GLY A 51 5.49 9.27 8.15
C GLY A 51 4.34 9.09 9.14
N TRP A 52 4.41 8.01 9.91
CA TRP A 52 3.38 7.61 10.89
C TRP A 52 3.07 8.68 11.94
N ASN A 53 3.99 9.61 12.20
CA ASN A 53 3.83 10.66 13.21
C ASN A 53 3.83 12.08 12.63
N ARG A 54 3.67 12.20 11.32
CA ARG A 54 3.67 13.50 10.65
C ARG A 54 2.26 14.08 10.63
N GLN A 55 2.10 15.29 11.11
CA GLN A 55 0.81 15.99 11.00
C GLN A 55 0.41 16.13 9.53
N HIS A 56 -0.86 15.89 9.22
CA HIS A 56 -1.39 15.78 7.85
C HIS A 56 -0.76 14.66 7.00
N GLY A 57 0.00 13.76 7.62
CA GLY A 57 0.42 12.52 6.96
C GLY A 57 -0.76 11.56 6.84
N ASN A 58 -0.89 10.97 5.66
CA ASN A 58 -1.92 9.98 5.36
C ASN A 58 -1.30 8.59 5.27
N ILE A 59 -2.04 7.58 5.66
CA ILE A 59 -1.71 6.19 5.37
C ILE A 59 -2.83 5.62 4.53
N LEU A 60 -2.47 5.07 3.36
CA LEU A 60 -3.35 4.26 2.54
C LEU A 60 -2.96 2.79 2.69
N PHE A 61 -3.97 1.94 2.88
CA PHE A 61 -3.75 0.50 2.98
C PHE A 61 -4.92 -0.28 2.40
N PRO A 62 -4.77 -0.92 1.21
CA PRO A 62 -5.78 -1.80 0.64
C PRO A 62 -5.99 -3.03 1.53
N LEU A 63 -7.18 -3.18 2.08
CA LEU A 63 -7.54 -4.30 2.97
C LEU A 63 -8.15 -5.48 2.20
N SER A 64 -8.89 -5.17 1.15
CA SER A 64 -9.56 -6.15 0.29
C SER A 64 -9.91 -5.51 -1.06
N PRO A 65 -10.39 -6.27 -2.05
CA PRO A 65 -10.88 -5.68 -3.30
C PRO A 65 -11.99 -4.64 -3.10
N ARG A 66 -12.73 -4.73 -1.99
CA ARG A 66 -13.83 -3.82 -1.71
C ARG A 66 -13.50 -2.73 -0.69
N HIS A 67 -12.42 -2.87 0.10
CA HIS A 67 -12.14 -1.98 1.23
C HIS A 67 -10.72 -1.41 1.18
N LEU A 68 -10.62 -0.09 1.29
CA LEU A 68 -9.38 0.66 1.41
C LEU A 68 -9.39 1.41 2.74
N MET A 69 -8.39 1.19 3.56
CA MET A 69 -8.18 1.99 4.76
C MET A 69 -7.44 3.27 4.40
N ILE A 70 -7.93 4.39 4.91
CA ILE A 70 -7.23 5.67 4.88
C ILE A 70 -7.20 6.28 6.28
N THR A 71 -6.08 6.86 6.64
CA THR A 71 -5.93 7.56 7.92
C THR A 71 -5.32 8.93 7.73
N GLU A 72 -5.59 9.84 8.68
CA GLU A 72 -4.92 11.13 8.74
C GLU A 72 -4.73 11.58 10.20
N ILE A 73 -3.57 12.16 10.52
CA ILE A 73 -3.33 12.79 11.82
C ILE A 73 -3.80 14.24 11.78
N GLY A 74 -4.64 14.62 12.76
CA GLY A 74 -5.08 16.00 12.92
C GLY A 74 -6.29 16.41 12.08
N ALA A 75 -6.79 15.52 11.23
CA ALA A 75 -8.03 15.72 10.49
C ALA A 75 -9.18 14.86 11.06
N GLY A 76 -10.38 15.13 10.63
CA GLY A 76 -11.54 14.25 10.87
C GLY A 76 -11.48 12.98 10.00
N PRO A 77 -12.39 12.03 10.23
CA PRO A 77 -12.52 10.88 9.36
C PRO A 77 -12.89 11.32 7.95
N TYR A 78 -12.53 10.51 6.96
CA TYR A 78 -12.89 10.78 5.57
C TYR A 78 -14.40 10.96 5.43
N PRO A 79 -14.88 12.03 4.77
CA PRO A 79 -16.28 12.45 4.86
C PRO A 79 -17.28 11.51 4.17
N LYS A 80 -16.81 10.64 3.28
CA LYS A 80 -17.65 9.74 2.50
C LYS A 80 -17.14 8.31 2.61
N LYS A 81 -18.04 7.37 2.90
CA LYS A 81 -17.74 5.94 2.91
C LYS A 81 -17.38 5.40 1.53
N VAL A 82 -18.02 5.91 0.47
CA VAL A 82 -17.75 5.59 -0.92
C VAL A 82 -17.15 6.83 -1.59
N PRO A 83 -15.89 6.80 -2.01
CA PRO A 83 -15.28 7.92 -2.72
C PRO A 83 -15.90 8.08 -4.12
N SER A 84 -15.77 9.26 -4.70
CA SER A 84 -16.12 9.45 -6.10
C SER A 84 -15.27 8.56 -7.01
N ARG A 85 -15.74 8.26 -8.22
CA ARG A 85 -14.94 7.48 -9.20
C ARG A 85 -13.59 8.14 -9.50
N TYR A 86 -13.55 9.46 -9.51
CA TYR A 86 -12.31 10.22 -9.71
C TYR A 86 -11.33 9.96 -8.55
N GLN A 87 -11.77 10.13 -7.31
CA GLN A 87 -10.94 9.87 -6.13
C GLN A 87 -10.49 8.40 -6.04
N ALA A 88 -11.37 7.46 -6.38
CA ALA A 88 -11.01 6.06 -6.42
C ALA A 88 -9.93 5.75 -7.46
N ARG A 89 -9.99 6.37 -8.65
CA ARG A 89 -8.94 6.25 -9.67
C ARG A 89 -7.62 6.85 -9.20
N LEU A 90 -7.67 8.01 -8.52
CA LEU A 90 -6.49 8.63 -7.94
C LEU A 90 -5.83 7.74 -6.89
N PHE A 91 -6.60 7.17 -5.96
CA PHE A 91 -6.04 6.22 -4.97
C PHE A 91 -5.44 4.98 -5.63
N ARG A 92 -6.09 4.44 -6.66
CA ARG A 92 -5.52 3.32 -7.45
C ARG A 92 -4.21 3.73 -8.14
N HIS A 93 -4.13 4.94 -8.69
CA HIS A 93 -2.91 5.47 -9.27
C HIS A 93 -1.79 5.55 -8.24
N ILE A 94 -2.06 6.12 -7.06
CA ILE A 94 -1.12 6.21 -5.94
C ILE A 94 -0.62 4.82 -5.52
N ILE A 95 -1.51 3.84 -5.38
CA ILE A 95 -1.14 2.46 -5.03
C ILE A 95 -0.23 1.84 -6.11
N ALA A 96 -0.56 2.05 -7.39
CA ALA A 96 0.26 1.55 -8.49
C ALA A 96 1.63 2.22 -8.55
N GLU A 97 1.68 3.54 -8.39
CA GLU A 97 2.94 4.31 -8.38
C GLU A 97 3.87 3.88 -7.25
N HIS A 98 3.32 3.66 -6.04
CA HIS A 98 4.09 3.24 -4.87
C HIS A 98 4.59 1.78 -4.97
N SER A 99 3.95 0.92 -5.75
CA SER A 99 4.36 -0.47 -5.89
C SER A 99 5.81 -0.59 -6.40
N HIS A 100 6.60 -1.49 -5.84
CA HIS A 100 7.96 -1.72 -6.35
C HIS A 100 7.96 -2.55 -7.62
N ARG A 101 7.34 -3.74 -7.61
CA ARG A 101 7.45 -4.73 -8.68
C ARG A 101 6.14 -5.40 -9.06
N ARG A 102 5.20 -5.52 -8.12
CA ARG A 102 4.01 -6.35 -8.30
C ARG A 102 2.77 -5.65 -7.80
N ILE A 103 1.72 -5.80 -8.60
CA ILE A 103 0.36 -5.44 -8.23
C ILE A 103 -0.46 -6.73 -8.20
N TYR A 104 -1.28 -6.88 -7.16
CA TYR A 104 -2.15 -8.04 -6.97
C TYR A 104 -3.59 -7.56 -7.03
N ALA A 105 -4.33 -8.02 -8.04
CA ALA A 105 -5.74 -7.72 -8.26
C ALA A 105 -6.59 -9.00 -8.11
N SER A 106 -7.84 -8.83 -7.72
CA SER A 106 -8.81 -9.94 -7.59
C SER A 106 -9.26 -10.52 -8.92
N ALA A 107 -9.17 -9.71 -9.99
CA ALA A 107 -9.50 -10.10 -11.36
C ALA A 107 -8.56 -9.35 -12.32
N GLU A 108 -8.54 -9.82 -13.56
CA GLU A 108 -7.83 -9.12 -14.63
C GLU A 108 -8.40 -7.71 -14.84
N ASP A 109 -7.53 -6.72 -14.86
CA ASP A 109 -7.89 -5.32 -15.08
C ASP A 109 -6.91 -4.67 -16.07
N SER A 110 -7.38 -4.44 -17.29
CA SER A 110 -6.59 -3.86 -18.38
C SER A 110 -6.04 -2.45 -18.07
N LYS A 111 -6.57 -1.77 -17.05
CA LYS A 111 -6.10 -0.45 -16.64
C LYS A 111 -4.83 -0.50 -15.78
N ILE A 112 -4.53 -1.60 -15.13
CA ILE A 112 -3.34 -1.72 -14.29
C ILE A 112 -2.05 -1.49 -15.08
N PRO A 113 -1.83 -2.08 -16.26
CA PRO A 113 -0.65 -1.79 -17.09
C PRO A 113 -0.54 -0.34 -17.56
N GLU A 114 -1.67 0.37 -17.70
CA GLU A 114 -1.68 1.80 -18.02
C GLU A 114 -1.21 2.66 -16.84
N LEU A 115 -1.56 2.25 -15.60
CA LEU A 115 -1.17 2.96 -14.37
C LEU A 115 0.32 2.78 -14.07
N LYS A 116 0.84 1.59 -14.30
CA LYS A 116 2.28 1.28 -14.12
C LYS A 116 2.74 0.36 -15.27
N PRO A 117 3.37 0.94 -16.30
CA PRO A 117 3.94 0.14 -17.39
C PRO A 117 4.92 -0.90 -16.87
N ARG A 118 4.82 -2.12 -17.38
CA ARG A 118 5.69 -3.21 -16.98
C ARG A 118 7.11 -2.95 -17.47
N ALA A 119 8.04 -2.73 -16.53
CA ALA A 119 9.46 -2.76 -16.80
C ALA A 119 10.00 -4.17 -16.52
N VAL A 120 10.62 -4.83 -17.52
CA VAL A 120 11.22 -6.15 -17.35
C VAL A 120 12.73 -6.01 -17.44
N ASP A 121 13.40 -6.03 -16.29
CA ASP A 121 14.84 -6.23 -16.22
C ASP A 121 15.11 -7.73 -16.01
N ALA A 122 15.49 -8.42 -17.10
CA ALA A 122 15.74 -9.86 -17.07
C ALA A 122 16.96 -10.26 -16.23
N VAL A 123 17.91 -9.35 -16.03
CA VAL A 123 19.10 -9.61 -15.19
C VAL A 123 18.72 -9.48 -13.71
N ALA A 124 18.08 -8.40 -13.34
CA ALA A 124 17.59 -8.19 -11.98
C ALA A 124 16.63 -9.31 -11.56
N PHE A 125 15.70 -9.71 -12.42
CA PHE A 125 14.76 -10.81 -12.15
C PHE A 125 15.48 -12.14 -11.88
N ARG A 126 16.49 -12.51 -12.70
CA ARG A 126 17.27 -13.74 -12.48
C ARG A 126 18.06 -13.70 -11.17
N ASN A 127 18.66 -12.57 -10.85
CA ASN A 127 19.44 -12.40 -9.62
C ASN A 127 18.53 -12.51 -8.39
N GLU A 128 17.39 -11.86 -8.41
CA GLU A 128 16.40 -11.95 -7.35
C GLU A 128 15.89 -13.37 -7.16
N ARG A 129 15.54 -14.05 -8.25
CA ARG A 129 15.11 -15.46 -8.19
C ARG A 129 16.14 -16.35 -7.51
N ARG A 130 17.44 -16.18 -7.84
CA ARG A 130 18.53 -16.92 -7.20
C ARG A 130 18.62 -16.65 -5.70
N LEU A 131 18.45 -15.39 -5.29
CA LEU A 131 18.44 -15.00 -3.87
C LEU A 131 17.28 -15.65 -3.13
N TRP A 132 16.07 -15.64 -3.69
CA TRP A 132 14.92 -16.30 -3.11
C TRP A 132 15.10 -17.82 -3.00
N GLU A 133 15.62 -18.47 -4.05
CA GLU A 133 15.89 -19.90 -4.05
C GLU A 133 16.97 -20.28 -3.00
N ALA A 134 17.98 -19.45 -2.80
CA ALA A 134 18.97 -19.62 -1.74
C ALA A 134 18.35 -19.49 -0.36
N TRP A 135 17.57 -18.44 -0.14
CA TRP A 135 16.88 -18.20 1.12
C TRP A 135 15.92 -19.34 1.51
N TYR A 136 15.11 -19.82 0.58
CA TYR A 136 14.23 -20.97 0.83
C TYR A 136 15.00 -22.24 1.18
N ARG A 137 16.13 -22.51 0.53
CA ARG A 137 16.98 -23.66 0.86
C ARG A 137 17.55 -23.56 2.27
N ASP A 138 18.00 -22.37 2.66
CA ASP A 138 18.57 -22.16 4.00
C ASP A 138 17.50 -22.25 5.08
N GLN A 139 16.30 -21.71 4.83
CA GLN A 139 15.17 -21.88 5.72
C GLN A 139 14.77 -23.35 5.88
N SER A 140 14.64 -24.10 4.77
CA SER A 140 14.30 -25.52 4.82
C SER A 140 15.34 -26.35 5.59
N LYS A 141 16.64 -26.03 5.47
CA LYS A 141 17.69 -26.68 6.26
C LYS A 141 17.56 -26.36 7.74
N ALA A 142 17.29 -25.11 8.09
CA ALA A 142 17.09 -24.71 9.48
C ALA A 142 15.89 -25.42 10.12
N GLU A 143 14.78 -25.55 9.38
CA GLU A 143 13.58 -26.27 9.84
C GLU A 143 13.83 -27.78 10.02
N GLN A 144 14.68 -28.42 9.20
CA GLN A 144 15.04 -29.83 9.34
C GLN A 144 16.00 -30.11 10.51
N SER A 145 16.63 -29.08 11.05
CA SER A 145 17.58 -29.19 12.18
C SER A 145 16.93 -28.98 13.55
N LEU A 146 15.62 -28.68 13.57
CA LEU A 146 14.78 -28.54 14.77
C LEU A 146 14.16 -29.88 15.16
#